data_e875a8eaa28044f4a29b2228f047e3d7
#
_entry.id   e875a8eaa28044f4a29b2228f047e3d7
#
_cell.length_a   1.000
_cell.length_b   1.000
_cell.length_c   1.000
_cell.angle_alpha   90.00
_cell.angle_beta   90.00
_cell.angle_gamma   90.00
#
_symmetry.space_group_name_H-M   'P 1'
#
loop_
_entity.id
_entity.type
_entity.pdbx_description
1 polymer ?
#
loop_
_entity_poly.entity_id
_entity_poly.type
_entity_poly.pdbx_seq_one_letter_code
_entity_poly.pdbx_strand_id
1 'polypeptide(L)'
;NNIAPDIRATVDHITTESVTDVAKMFDGDWNTAGGFERDKASITVKPSKKDFTLRSIRIESASPIRALFSVKVKRNGVFVEICSFGADRTVLKNEVGYDGLAPTAVSIPETRGEEFMIEMNINANCKIREFKLSETPIVDRYADKILSKMHQTPQPMWHDYNGTTRFL
;
A
#
# COMPACT_ATOMS: atom_id res chain seq x y z
N ASN A 1 -23.00 -4.48 -6.40
CA ASN A 1 -21.57 -4.13 -6.23
C ASN A 1 -20.83 -5.40 -5.83
N ASN A 2 -20.33 -6.15 -6.82
CA ASN A 2 -19.40 -7.24 -6.56
C ASN A 2 -18.03 -6.62 -6.22
N ILE A 3 -17.81 -6.34 -4.94
CA ILE A 3 -16.48 -6.06 -4.43
C ILE A 3 -15.75 -7.41 -4.46
N ALA A 4 -14.67 -7.50 -5.25
CA ALA A 4 -13.85 -8.70 -5.25
C ALA A 4 -13.37 -8.98 -3.81
N PRO A 5 -13.34 -10.24 -3.39
CA PRO A 5 -12.92 -10.56 -2.03
C PRO A 5 -11.51 -10.06 -1.78
N ASP A 6 -11.34 -9.39 -0.67
CA ASP A 6 -10.03 -8.97 -0.17
C ASP A 6 -9.20 -10.22 0.15
N ILE A 7 -7.95 -10.30 -0.30
CA ILE A 7 -7.06 -11.45 -0.06
C ILE A 7 -6.89 -11.74 1.45
N ARG A 8 -7.09 -10.73 2.29
CA ARG A 8 -7.07 -10.87 3.74
C ARG A 8 -7.98 -11.98 4.25
N ALA A 9 -9.13 -12.16 3.63
CA ALA A 9 -10.08 -13.22 3.99
C ALA A 9 -9.70 -14.59 3.40
N THR A 10 -8.64 -14.65 2.59
CA THR A 10 -8.29 -15.81 1.76
C THR A 10 -6.81 -16.20 1.81
N VAL A 11 -6.05 -15.71 2.78
CA VAL A 11 -4.62 -16.07 2.92
C VAL A 11 -4.50 -17.33 3.79
N ASP A 12 -4.03 -18.41 3.20
CA ASP A 12 -3.83 -19.69 3.90
C ASP A 12 -2.49 -19.76 4.63
N HIS A 13 -1.49 -19.08 4.12
CA HIS A 13 -0.15 -19.19 4.67
C HIS A 13 0.64 -17.89 4.50
N ILE A 14 1.29 -17.46 5.61
CA ILE A 14 2.16 -16.28 5.63
C ILE A 14 3.51 -16.71 6.20
N THR A 15 4.58 -16.39 5.48
CA THR A 15 5.96 -16.54 5.96
C THR A 15 6.62 -15.18 5.94
N THR A 16 7.42 -14.88 6.96
CA THR A 16 8.04 -13.56 7.11
C THR A 16 9.51 -13.64 7.45
N GLU A 17 10.23 -12.60 7.11
CA GLU A 17 11.57 -12.32 7.58
C GLU A 17 11.62 -10.90 8.16
N SER A 18 12.12 -10.77 9.39
CA SER A 18 12.26 -9.49 10.11
C SER A 18 10.95 -8.70 10.30
N VAL A 19 9.82 -9.40 10.41
CA VAL A 19 8.50 -8.82 10.65
C VAL A 19 7.95 -9.33 11.98
N THR A 20 7.43 -8.43 12.80
CA THR A 20 6.77 -8.76 14.07
C THR A 20 5.25 -8.62 13.90
N ASP A 21 4.51 -9.51 14.60
CA ASP A 21 3.04 -9.45 14.62
C ASP A 21 2.39 -9.44 13.23
N VAL A 22 2.92 -10.21 12.29
CA VAL A 22 2.43 -10.21 10.90
C VAL A 22 0.94 -10.49 10.78
N ALA A 23 0.36 -11.30 11.67
CA ALA A 23 -1.07 -11.60 11.67
C ALA A 23 -1.92 -10.33 11.78
N LYS A 24 -1.44 -9.33 12.53
CA LYS A 24 -2.10 -8.04 12.68
C LYS A 24 -2.10 -7.18 11.42
N MET A 25 -1.29 -7.53 10.43
CA MET A 25 -1.26 -6.84 9.13
C MET A 25 -2.27 -7.42 8.13
N PHE A 26 -2.99 -8.49 8.52
CA PHE A 26 -3.94 -9.22 7.68
C PHE A 26 -5.25 -9.58 8.42
N ASP A 27 -5.48 -9.03 9.63
CA ASP A 27 -6.64 -9.40 10.46
C ASP A 27 -7.89 -8.54 10.20
N GLY A 28 -7.73 -7.42 9.54
CA GLY A 28 -8.79 -6.49 9.26
C GLY A 28 -9.20 -5.60 10.40
N ASP A 29 -8.48 -5.64 11.50
CA ASP A 29 -8.73 -4.75 12.62
C ASP A 29 -7.88 -3.48 12.46
N TRP A 30 -8.55 -2.36 12.29
CA TRP A 30 -7.91 -1.05 12.16
C TRP A 30 -7.11 -0.62 13.40
N ASN A 31 -7.39 -1.24 14.55
CA ASN A 31 -6.74 -0.89 15.82
C ASN A 31 -5.45 -1.67 16.07
N THR A 32 -5.16 -2.68 15.26
CA THR A 32 -3.96 -3.50 15.37
C THR A 32 -2.91 -3.09 14.34
N ALA A 33 -1.66 -3.42 14.58
CA ALA A 33 -0.58 -3.20 13.63
C ALA A 33 0.61 -4.13 13.92
N GLY A 34 1.28 -4.55 12.87
CA GLY A 34 2.56 -5.22 12.95
C GLY A 34 3.72 -4.24 12.75
N GLY A 35 4.92 -4.68 13.10
CA GLY A 35 6.14 -3.89 13.03
C GLY A 35 7.29 -4.63 12.32
N PHE A 36 8.47 -4.04 12.38
CA PHE A 36 9.67 -4.55 11.72
C PHE A 36 10.86 -4.54 12.69
N GLU A 37 11.66 -5.59 12.64
CA GLU A 37 12.88 -5.72 13.45
C GLU A 37 14.08 -5.03 12.80
N ARG A 38 14.07 -4.95 11.48
CA ARG A 38 15.16 -4.40 10.66
C ARG A 38 14.59 -3.61 9.48
N ASP A 39 15.44 -2.81 8.87
CA ASP A 39 15.10 -2.02 7.68
C ASP A 39 14.79 -2.89 6.44
N LYS A 40 15.30 -4.11 6.40
CA LYS A 40 14.99 -5.08 5.35
C LYS A 40 14.09 -6.15 5.90
N ALA A 41 12.96 -6.34 5.25
CA ALA A 41 11.96 -7.32 5.65
C ALA A 41 11.26 -7.93 4.42
N SER A 42 10.66 -9.08 4.60
CA SER A 42 9.85 -9.71 3.57
C SER A 42 8.61 -10.38 4.14
N ILE A 43 7.55 -10.38 3.35
CA ILE A 43 6.30 -11.10 3.63
C ILE A 43 5.96 -11.93 2.39
N THR A 44 5.86 -13.24 2.57
CA THR A 44 5.41 -14.16 1.53
C THR A 44 4.02 -14.66 1.88
N VAL A 45 3.09 -14.55 0.94
CA VAL A 45 1.69 -14.95 1.11
C VAL A 45 1.27 -15.96 0.06
N LYS A 46 0.45 -16.93 0.47
CA LYS A 46 -0.26 -17.85 -0.41
C LYS A 46 -1.76 -17.57 -0.31
N PRO A 47 -2.37 -17.09 -1.39
CA PRO A 47 -3.82 -16.97 -1.46
C PRO A 47 -4.49 -18.35 -1.39
N SER A 48 -5.63 -18.45 -0.71
CA SER A 48 -6.45 -19.69 -0.70
C SER A 48 -7.00 -20.02 -2.07
N LYS A 49 -7.24 -19.00 -2.88
CA LYS A 49 -7.74 -19.14 -4.24
C LYS A 49 -6.61 -19.57 -5.18
N LYS A 50 -6.69 -20.77 -5.75
CA LYS A 50 -5.66 -21.31 -6.67
C LYS A 50 -5.37 -20.43 -7.90
N ASP A 51 -6.39 -19.76 -8.42
CA ASP A 51 -6.30 -18.92 -9.62
C ASP A 51 -6.28 -17.43 -9.28
N PHE A 52 -5.67 -17.06 -8.17
CA PHE A 52 -5.60 -15.68 -7.74
C PHE A 52 -4.81 -14.83 -8.72
N THR A 53 -5.41 -13.70 -9.12
CA THR A 53 -4.80 -12.74 -10.04
C THR A 53 -4.60 -11.42 -9.32
N LEU A 54 -3.37 -11.10 -8.94
CA LEU A 54 -3.01 -9.84 -8.29
C LEU A 54 -3.14 -8.69 -9.28
N ARG A 55 -3.93 -7.66 -8.93
CA ARG A 55 -4.12 -6.45 -9.71
C ARG A 55 -3.86 -5.16 -8.94
N SER A 56 -3.91 -5.22 -7.61
CA SER A 56 -3.60 -4.08 -6.78
C SER A 56 -3.08 -4.47 -5.41
N ILE A 57 -2.29 -3.57 -4.82
CA ILE A 57 -1.87 -3.62 -3.42
C ILE A 57 -2.24 -2.30 -2.76
N ARG A 58 -2.79 -2.41 -1.55
CA ARG A 58 -3.05 -1.27 -0.68
C ARG A 58 -2.39 -1.51 0.67
N ILE A 59 -1.65 -0.52 1.14
CA ILE A 59 -0.91 -0.56 2.40
C ILE A 59 -1.48 0.53 3.30
N GLU A 60 -1.98 0.13 4.47
CA GLU A 60 -2.49 1.02 5.50
C GLU A 60 -1.45 1.15 6.61
N SER A 61 -0.91 2.34 6.81
CA SER A 61 0.12 2.58 7.81
C SER A 61 -0.47 3.02 9.14
N ALA A 62 0.17 2.62 10.25
CA ALA A 62 -0.15 3.09 11.60
C ALA A 62 0.79 4.21 12.05
N SER A 63 1.87 4.45 11.32
CA SER A 63 2.85 5.51 11.52
C SER A 63 3.36 6.03 10.18
N PRO A 64 3.99 7.22 10.14
CA PRO A 64 4.61 7.70 8.91
C PRO A 64 5.61 6.69 8.36
N ILE A 65 5.47 6.35 7.08
CA ILE A 65 6.25 5.32 6.40
C ILE A 65 7.22 5.96 5.39
N ARG A 66 8.44 5.43 5.37
CA ARG A 66 9.36 5.59 4.25
C ARG A 66 9.83 4.20 3.85
N ALA A 67 9.47 3.77 2.66
CA ALA A 67 9.77 2.43 2.20
C ALA A 67 9.91 2.33 0.68
N LEU A 68 10.72 1.36 0.26
CA LEU A 68 10.74 0.83 -1.10
C LEU A 68 10.22 -0.60 -1.04
N PHE A 69 9.29 -0.91 -1.91
CA PHE A 69 8.66 -2.22 -2.03
C PHE A 69 9.02 -2.86 -3.35
N SER A 70 9.31 -4.16 -3.33
CA SER A 70 9.42 -5.01 -4.51
C SER A 70 8.41 -6.13 -4.38
N VAL A 71 7.52 -6.24 -5.35
CA VAL A 71 6.50 -7.28 -5.42
C VAL A 71 6.94 -8.35 -6.38
N LYS A 72 6.93 -9.59 -5.93
CA LYS A 72 7.40 -10.75 -6.68
C LYS A 72 6.34 -11.83 -6.72
N VAL A 73 6.35 -12.63 -7.77
CA VAL A 73 5.54 -13.85 -7.91
C VAL A 73 6.45 -15.05 -8.04
N LYS A 74 6.08 -16.16 -7.45
CA LYS A 74 6.83 -17.42 -7.60
C LYS A 74 6.55 -18.07 -8.94
N ARG A 75 7.62 -18.37 -9.70
CA ARG A 75 7.59 -19.07 -10.99
C ARG A 75 8.66 -20.15 -10.97
N ASN A 76 8.28 -21.40 -11.21
CA ASN A 76 9.23 -22.52 -11.24
C ASN A 76 10.16 -22.57 -10.01
N GLY A 77 9.61 -22.29 -8.82
CA GLY A 77 10.38 -22.30 -7.56
C GLY A 77 11.18 -21.03 -7.26
N VAL A 78 11.24 -20.07 -8.18
CA VAL A 78 12.00 -18.82 -8.03
C VAL A 78 11.05 -17.62 -7.98
N PHE A 79 11.34 -16.64 -7.13
CA PHE A 79 10.61 -15.38 -7.08
C PHE A 79 11.11 -14.42 -8.16
N VAL A 80 10.18 -13.98 -9.01
CA VAL A 80 10.42 -13.04 -10.10
C VAL A 80 9.72 -11.72 -9.79
N GLU A 81 10.43 -10.61 -9.90
CA GLU A 81 9.86 -9.28 -9.67
C GLU A 81 8.79 -8.95 -10.72
N ILE A 82 7.65 -8.44 -10.24
CA ILE A 82 6.54 -7.96 -11.06
C ILE A 82 6.63 -6.44 -11.20
N CYS A 83 6.85 -5.76 -10.08
CA CYS A 83 6.98 -4.31 -10.00
C CYS A 83 7.67 -3.88 -8.72
N SER A 84 8.13 -2.65 -8.70
CA SER A 84 8.61 -1.97 -7.50
C SER A 84 8.01 -0.57 -7.39
N PHE A 85 7.85 -0.10 -6.15
CA PHE A 85 7.34 1.25 -5.89
C PHE A 85 7.83 1.78 -4.55
N GLY A 86 7.87 3.09 -4.42
CA GLY A 86 8.22 3.77 -3.18
C GLY A 86 7.00 4.39 -2.50
N ALA A 87 7.05 4.50 -1.19
CA ALA A 87 6.16 5.33 -0.38
C ALA A 87 6.99 6.17 0.58
N ASP A 88 6.76 7.47 0.60
CA ASP A 88 7.34 8.37 1.59
C ASP A 88 6.24 9.25 2.16
N ARG A 89 5.96 9.06 3.43
CA ARG A 89 4.97 9.78 4.23
C ARG A 89 5.59 10.49 5.42
N THR A 90 6.92 10.66 5.41
CA THR A 90 7.66 11.20 6.56
C THR A 90 7.85 12.71 6.51
N VAL A 91 7.70 13.32 5.34
CA VAL A 91 7.98 14.75 5.13
C VAL A 91 6.69 15.51 5.30
N LEU A 92 6.39 16.03 6.56
CA LEU A 92 5.17 16.77 6.59
C LEU A 92 4.80 17.31 7.92
N LYS A 93 5.43 18.32 8.30
CA LYS A 93 5.01 19.02 9.52
C LYS A 93 4.15 20.27 9.28
N ASN A 94 4.07 20.80 8.08
CA ASN A 94 3.48 22.14 7.89
C ASN A 94 2.59 22.29 6.64
N GLU A 95 2.19 21.20 6.00
CA GLU A 95 1.42 21.31 4.78
C GLU A 95 -0.07 21.02 5.02
N VAL A 96 -0.89 21.96 4.60
CA VAL A 96 -2.36 21.86 4.74
C VAL A 96 -2.89 20.72 3.86
N GLY A 97 -3.67 19.84 4.45
CA GLY A 97 -4.35 18.76 3.72
C GLY A 97 -3.54 17.48 3.52
N TYR A 98 -2.37 17.38 4.15
CA TYR A 98 -1.58 16.16 4.07
C TYR A 98 -1.91 15.20 5.22
N ASP A 99 -2.19 13.97 4.85
CA ASP A 99 -2.36 12.86 5.80
C ASP A 99 -1.17 11.89 5.70
N GLY A 100 -0.28 11.95 6.70
CA GLY A 100 0.87 11.06 6.81
C GLY A 100 0.51 9.58 6.97
N LEU A 101 -0.75 9.28 7.25
CA LEU A 101 -1.30 7.94 7.38
C LEU A 101 -2.18 7.54 6.19
N ALA A 102 -2.27 8.39 5.17
CA ALA A 102 -3.02 8.05 3.97
C ALA A 102 -2.52 6.74 3.34
N PRO A 103 -3.42 5.89 2.83
CA PRO A 103 -3.03 4.60 2.27
C PRO A 103 -2.11 4.77 1.05
N THR A 104 -1.14 3.86 0.93
CA THR A 104 -0.39 3.69 -0.30
C THR A 104 -1.10 2.63 -1.13
N ALA A 105 -1.73 3.05 -2.22
CA ALA A 105 -2.48 2.19 -3.13
C ALA A 105 -1.80 2.17 -4.50
N VAL A 106 -1.47 0.99 -4.99
CA VAL A 106 -0.70 0.81 -6.23
C VAL A 106 -1.38 -0.20 -7.13
N SER A 107 -1.53 0.17 -8.40
CA SER A 107 -1.95 -0.75 -9.45
C SER A 107 -0.76 -1.66 -9.81
N ILE A 108 -1.03 -2.95 -9.86
CA ILE A 108 -0.03 -3.98 -10.19
C ILE A 108 -0.33 -4.50 -11.60
N PRO A 109 0.68 -4.75 -12.43
CA PRO A 109 0.47 -5.49 -13.67
C PRO A 109 -0.25 -6.80 -13.40
N GLU A 110 -1.32 -7.08 -14.14
CA GLU A 110 -2.13 -8.28 -13.95
C GLU A 110 -1.26 -9.53 -13.88
N THR A 111 -1.19 -10.14 -12.71
CA THR A 111 -0.29 -11.25 -12.44
C THR A 111 -1.01 -12.37 -11.73
N ARG A 112 -1.23 -13.47 -12.44
CA ARG A 112 -1.76 -14.71 -11.86
C ARG A 112 -0.64 -15.45 -11.13
N GLY A 113 -0.90 -15.96 -9.94
CA GLY A 113 0.08 -16.72 -9.16
C GLY A 113 -0.50 -17.37 -7.93
N GLU A 114 0.24 -18.35 -7.39
CA GLU A 114 -0.14 -19.08 -6.19
C GLU A 114 0.62 -18.60 -4.95
N GLU A 115 1.74 -17.90 -5.15
CA GLU A 115 2.59 -17.41 -4.06
C GLU A 115 3.22 -16.08 -4.46
N PHE A 116 3.07 -15.08 -3.61
CA PHE A 116 3.58 -13.73 -3.81
C PHE A 116 4.49 -13.34 -2.65
N MET A 117 5.55 -12.60 -2.94
CA MET A 117 6.45 -12.04 -1.95
C MET A 117 6.47 -10.52 -2.08
N ILE A 118 6.41 -9.84 -0.95
CA ILE A 118 6.62 -8.40 -0.83
C ILE A 118 7.91 -8.21 -0.05
N GLU A 119 8.97 -7.83 -0.74
CA GLU A 119 10.21 -7.39 -0.09
C GLU A 119 10.12 -5.89 0.18
N MET A 120 10.69 -5.49 1.31
CA MET A 120 10.63 -4.12 1.79
C MET A 120 12.00 -3.65 2.24
N ASN A 121 12.36 -2.43 1.84
CA ASN A 121 13.37 -1.63 2.53
C ASN A 121 12.63 -0.49 3.21
N ILE A 122 12.45 -0.58 4.52
CA ILE A 122 11.50 0.22 5.29
C ILE A 122 12.15 0.77 6.55
N ASN A 123 11.75 1.94 7.02
CA ASN A 123 12.21 2.43 8.30
C ASN A 123 11.69 1.52 9.44
N ALA A 124 12.60 0.97 10.25
CA ALA A 124 12.31 -0.04 11.28
C ALA A 124 11.27 0.42 12.34
N ASN A 125 11.15 1.71 12.59
CA ASN A 125 10.17 2.27 13.54
C ASN A 125 8.75 2.37 12.96
N CYS A 126 8.56 1.98 11.71
CA CYS A 126 7.27 2.01 11.05
C CYS A 126 6.37 0.87 11.55
N LYS A 127 5.06 1.13 11.53
CA LYS A 127 4.03 0.12 11.79
C LYS A 127 3.02 0.11 10.66
N ILE A 128 2.61 -1.07 10.26
CA ILE A 128 1.59 -1.27 9.21
C ILE A 128 0.38 -1.95 9.84
N ARG A 129 -0.81 -1.39 9.59
CA ARG A 129 -2.09 -1.95 9.99
C ARG A 129 -2.50 -3.08 9.07
N GLU A 130 -2.48 -2.81 7.77
CA GLU A 130 -3.00 -3.75 6.79
C GLU A 130 -2.21 -3.78 5.50
N PHE A 131 -1.98 -4.99 5.01
CA PHE A 131 -1.65 -5.27 3.63
C PHE A 131 -2.87 -5.87 2.94
N LYS A 132 -3.34 -5.22 1.88
CA LYS A 132 -4.47 -5.69 1.08
C LYS A 132 -4.02 -5.96 -0.35
N LEU A 133 -3.93 -7.24 -0.69
CA LEU A 133 -3.71 -7.68 -2.05
C LEU A 133 -5.07 -7.98 -2.68
N SER A 134 -5.33 -7.53 -3.89
CA SER A 134 -6.67 -7.64 -4.47
C SER A 134 -6.63 -7.99 -5.96
N GLU A 135 -7.66 -8.74 -6.38
CA GLU A 135 -7.97 -8.99 -7.79
C GLU A 135 -8.69 -7.81 -8.45
N THR A 136 -9.14 -6.84 -7.65
CA THR A 136 -9.80 -5.64 -8.16
C THR A 136 -8.76 -4.60 -8.53
N PRO A 137 -8.79 -4.04 -9.75
CA PRO A 137 -7.93 -2.93 -10.08
C PRO A 137 -8.28 -1.70 -9.24
N ILE A 138 -7.27 -0.87 -8.96
CA ILE A 138 -7.42 0.36 -8.19
C ILE A 138 -6.86 1.53 -8.99
N VAL A 139 -7.35 2.74 -8.73
CA VAL A 139 -6.70 3.94 -9.27
C VAL A 139 -5.35 4.10 -8.58
N ASP A 140 -4.30 4.01 -9.38
CA ASP A 140 -2.93 4.09 -8.87
C ASP A 140 -2.71 5.38 -8.10
N ARG A 141 -2.19 5.25 -6.86
CA ARG A 141 -1.89 6.38 -5.97
C ARG A 141 -3.04 7.37 -5.80
N TYR A 142 -4.27 6.88 -5.70
CA TYR A 142 -5.44 7.76 -5.62
C TYR A 142 -5.38 8.73 -4.43
N ALA A 143 -4.89 8.27 -3.28
CA ALA A 143 -4.74 9.11 -2.09
C ALA A 143 -3.74 10.24 -2.33
N ASP A 144 -2.60 9.96 -2.96
CA ASP A 144 -1.60 10.97 -3.32
C ASP A 144 -2.16 12.00 -4.28
N LYS A 145 -2.95 11.56 -5.26
CA LYS A 145 -3.58 12.45 -6.25
C LYS A 145 -4.60 13.38 -5.60
N ILE A 146 -5.38 12.90 -4.66
CA ILE A 146 -6.35 13.71 -3.91
C ILE A 146 -5.62 14.71 -3.01
N LEU A 147 -4.63 14.25 -2.24
CA LEU A 147 -3.88 15.09 -1.32
C LEU A 147 -3.08 16.16 -2.07
N SER A 148 -2.45 15.83 -3.17
CA SER A 148 -1.74 16.79 -4.01
C SER A 148 -2.68 17.88 -4.52
N LYS A 149 -3.91 17.52 -4.90
CA LYS A 149 -4.91 18.49 -5.33
C LYS A 149 -5.35 19.40 -4.21
N MET A 150 -5.59 18.86 -3.01
CA MET A 150 -5.94 19.66 -1.84
C MET A 150 -4.79 20.56 -1.39
N HIS A 151 -3.59 20.07 -1.45
CA HIS A 151 -2.39 20.81 -1.08
C HIS A 151 -2.07 21.96 -2.04
N GLN A 152 -2.35 21.78 -3.30
CA GLN A 152 -2.07 22.78 -4.34
C GLN A 152 -3.08 23.93 -4.40
N THR A 153 -4.03 23.99 -3.50
CA THR A 153 -4.99 25.08 -3.38
C THR A 153 -4.82 25.87 -2.09
N PRO A 154 -3.69 26.55 -1.87
CA PRO A 154 -3.57 27.49 -0.75
C PRO A 154 -4.63 28.58 -0.89
N GLN A 155 -5.03 29.18 0.23
CA GLN A 155 -6.09 30.18 0.33
C GLN A 155 -6.05 31.28 -0.77
N PRO A 156 -4.91 31.88 -1.11
CA PRO A 156 -4.86 32.87 -2.17
C PRO A 156 -5.21 32.31 -3.56
N MET A 157 -4.76 31.09 -3.85
CA MET A 157 -5.10 30.45 -5.11
C MET A 157 -6.56 30.00 -5.17
N TRP A 158 -7.14 29.70 -4.03
CA TRP A 158 -8.55 29.38 -3.93
C TRP A 158 -9.43 30.59 -4.25
N HIS A 159 -9.05 31.76 -3.79
CA HIS A 159 -9.70 33.01 -4.17
C HIS A 159 -9.58 33.28 -5.66
N ASP A 160 -8.40 33.13 -6.19
CA ASP A 160 -8.17 33.27 -7.61
C ASP A 160 -9.00 32.28 -8.44
N TYR A 161 -9.12 31.08 -7.93
CA TYR A 161 -9.90 30.03 -8.57
C TYR A 161 -11.40 30.37 -8.64
N ASN A 162 -11.93 30.91 -7.56
CA ASN A 162 -13.36 31.22 -7.45
C ASN A 162 -13.75 32.61 -7.98
N GLY A 163 -12.83 33.52 -8.01
CA GLY A 163 -13.10 34.91 -8.29
C GLY A 163 -12.64 35.39 -9.65
N THR A 164 -11.98 34.58 -10.40
CA THR A 164 -11.41 35.03 -11.65
C THR A 164 -12.04 34.36 -12.84
N THR A 165 -12.20 35.13 -13.86
CA THR A 165 -12.58 34.70 -15.20
C THR A 165 -11.58 33.75 -15.85
N ARG A 166 -10.52 33.35 -15.13
CA ARG A 166 -9.54 32.36 -15.63
C ARG A 166 -10.15 31.00 -15.93
N PHE A 167 -11.33 30.74 -15.36
CA PHE A 167 -12.02 29.48 -15.47
C PHE A 167 -13.38 29.59 -16.15
N LEU A 168 -13.66 30.75 -16.72
CA LEU A 168 -14.87 31.00 -17.53
C LEU A 168 -14.53 30.97 -19.01
#